data_e28d62afec1fd3e337ce3724cfbf71ea
#
_entry.id   e28d62afec1fd3e337ce3724cfbf71ea
#
_cell.length_a   1.000
_cell.length_b   1.000
_cell.length_c   1.000
_cell.angle_alpha   90.00
_cell.angle_beta   90.00
_cell.angle_gamma   90.00
#
_symmetry.space_group_name_H-M   'P 1'
#
loop_
_entity.id
_entity.type
_entity.pdbx_description
1 polymer ?
#
loop_
_entity_poly.entity_id
_entity_poly.type
_entity_poly.pdbx_seq_one_letter_code
_entity_poly.pdbx_strand_id
1 'polypeptide(L)'
;MKHIRILHLYSNALDLYGDYKNLTVLQRRIAETGNTSEITEVNLDEVINPTGYDFVYIGHGKARNLAAVAPHFAQYGEAIRTAIEGGQVWFVTGNARELFGQRFTTPTGETMPGIGLFDYTGVETNKVFV
;
A
#
# COMPACT_ATOMS: atom_id res chain seq x y z
N MET A 1 26.69 -9.11 -1.24
CA MET A 1 25.33 -9.56 -0.94
C MET A 1 24.59 -8.49 -0.17
N LYS A 2 23.38 -8.16 -0.60
CA LYS A 2 22.52 -7.19 0.06
C LYS A 2 21.38 -7.90 0.78
N HIS A 3 20.90 -7.30 1.84
CA HIS A 3 19.69 -7.72 2.53
C HIS A 3 18.61 -6.68 2.28
N ILE A 4 17.53 -7.09 1.60
CA ILE A 4 16.43 -6.20 1.20
C ILE A 4 15.30 -6.32 2.22
N ARG A 5 14.91 -5.20 2.80
CA ARG A 5 13.80 -5.14 3.77
C ARG A 5 12.54 -4.64 3.08
N ILE A 6 11.49 -5.47 3.12
CA ILE A 6 10.22 -5.21 2.47
C ILE A 6 9.15 -4.97 3.54
N LEU A 7 8.38 -3.91 3.39
CA LEU A 7 7.21 -3.63 4.24
C LEU A 7 5.94 -3.94 3.43
N HIS A 8 5.13 -4.87 3.92
CA HIS A 8 3.84 -5.19 3.32
C HIS A 8 2.74 -4.60 4.18
N LEU A 9 2.14 -3.50 3.73
CA LEU A 9 1.07 -2.82 4.45
C LEU A 9 -0.27 -3.47 4.14
N TYR A 10 -1.05 -3.69 5.21
CA TYR A 10 -2.42 -4.19 5.12
C TYR A 10 -2.54 -5.54 4.43
N SER A 11 -1.67 -6.48 4.77
CA SER A 11 -1.66 -7.81 4.18
C SER A 11 -2.98 -8.57 4.36
N ASN A 12 -3.76 -8.25 5.40
CA ASN A 12 -5.06 -8.86 5.64
C ASN A 12 -6.20 -8.14 4.93
N ALA A 13 -6.21 -6.81 4.99
CA ALA A 13 -7.32 -5.99 4.47
C ALA A 13 -7.25 -5.79 2.96
N LEU A 14 -6.06 -5.69 2.41
CA LEU A 14 -5.83 -5.39 0.99
C LEU A 14 -5.07 -6.53 0.30
N ASP A 15 -5.73 -7.68 0.17
CA ASP A 15 -5.18 -8.87 -0.47
C ASP A 15 -6.30 -9.63 -1.22
N LEU A 16 -7.04 -8.89 -2.06
CA LEU A 16 -8.27 -9.39 -2.68
C LEU A 16 -8.04 -10.57 -3.63
N TYR A 17 -6.98 -10.54 -4.40
CA TYR A 17 -6.69 -11.55 -5.42
C TYR A 17 -5.42 -12.35 -5.11
N GLY A 18 -5.05 -12.44 -3.84
CA GLY A 18 -3.81 -13.10 -3.46
C GLY A 18 -2.59 -12.30 -3.89
N ASP A 19 -2.66 -10.99 -3.78
CA ASP A 19 -1.61 -10.05 -4.23
C ASP A 19 -0.27 -10.31 -3.54
N TYR A 20 -0.28 -10.95 -2.36
CA TYR A 20 0.95 -11.32 -1.67
C TYR A 20 1.86 -12.19 -2.53
N LYS A 21 1.31 -12.87 -3.54
CA LYS A 21 2.09 -13.71 -4.45
C LYS A 21 3.10 -12.89 -5.25
N ASN A 22 2.81 -11.61 -5.47
CA ASN A 22 3.75 -10.69 -6.11
C ASN A 22 5.03 -10.55 -5.29
N LEU A 23 4.91 -10.52 -3.97
CA LEU A 23 6.04 -10.46 -3.07
C LEU A 23 6.82 -11.77 -3.04
N THR A 24 6.13 -12.90 -3.15
CA THR A 24 6.78 -14.21 -3.23
C THR A 24 7.68 -14.29 -4.47
N VAL A 25 7.17 -13.80 -5.61
CA VAL A 25 7.94 -13.74 -6.85
C VAL A 25 9.15 -12.81 -6.69
N LEU A 26 8.94 -11.64 -6.08
CA LEU A 26 10.00 -10.67 -5.85
C LEU A 26 11.11 -11.27 -4.98
N GLN A 27 10.75 -11.95 -3.89
CA GLN A 27 11.73 -12.61 -3.03
C GLN A 27 12.54 -13.67 -3.77
N ARG A 28 11.87 -14.43 -4.63
CA ARG A 28 12.56 -15.42 -5.46
C ARG A 28 13.58 -14.76 -6.39
N ARG A 29 13.19 -13.66 -7.04
CA ARG A 29 14.09 -12.91 -7.92
C ARG A 29 15.29 -12.35 -7.17
N ILE A 30 15.04 -11.82 -5.97
CA ILE A 30 16.12 -11.30 -5.11
C ILE A 30 17.10 -12.42 -4.77
N ALA A 31 16.60 -13.60 -4.39
CA ALA A 31 17.44 -14.75 -4.06
C ALA A 31 18.26 -15.24 -5.26
N GLU A 32 17.68 -15.20 -6.45
CA GLU A 32 18.37 -15.59 -7.70
C GLU A 32 19.59 -14.71 -8.00
N THR A 33 19.60 -13.47 -7.50
CA THR A 33 20.73 -12.55 -7.66
C THR A 33 21.78 -12.68 -6.55
N GLY A 34 21.62 -13.64 -5.63
CA GLY A 34 22.53 -13.84 -4.52
C GLY A 34 22.29 -12.94 -3.31
N ASN A 35 21.14 -12.26 -3.27
CA ASN A 35 20.74 -11.38 -2.17
C ASN A 35 19.70 -12.05 -1.29
N THR A 36 19.49 -11.48 -0.10
CA THR A 36 18.46 -11.96 0.82
C THR A 36 17.37 -10.90 0.99
N SER A 37 16.21 -11.34 1.48
CA SER A 37 15.10 -10.42 1.76
C SER A 37 14.31 -10.87 2.97
N GLU A 38 13.62 -9.91 3.60
CA GLU A 38 12.65 -10.18 4.64
C GLU A 38 11.42 -9.34 4.43
N ILE A 39 10.25 -9.85 4.81
CA ILE A 39 8.97 -9.14 4.73
C ILE A 39 8.47 -8.91 6.14
N THR A 40 8.15 -7.66 6.45
CA THR A 40 7.44 -7.28 7.68
C THR A 40 6.03 -6.86 7.30
N GLU A 41 5.03 -7.43 7.95
CA GLU A 41 3.62 -7.10 7.71
C GLU A 41 3.12 -6.14 8.77
N VAL A 42 2.42 -5.08 8.36
CA VAL A 42 1.80 -4.10 9.25
C VAL A 42 0.34 -3.92 8.84
N ASN A 43 -0.56 -4.07 9.79
CA ASN A 43 -2.01 -4.03 9.58
C ASN A 43 -2.68 -2.89 10.35
N LEU A 44 -4.02 -2.86 10.34
CA LEU A 44 -4.83 -1.75 10.85
C LEU A 44 -4.63 -1.39 12.33
N ASP A 45 -4.24 -2.35 13.14
CA ASP A 45 -4.02 -2.17 14.58
C ASP A 45 -2.58 -1.81 14.94
N GLU A 46 -1.75 -1.57 13.94
CA GLU A 46 -0.32 -1.37 14.13
C GLU A 46 0.13 0.01 13.62
N VAL A 47 1.28 0.46 14.12
CA VAL A 47 1.88 1.74 13.73
C VAL A 47 2.67 1.57 12.43
N ILE A 48 2.48 2.48 11.48
CA ILE A 48 3.26 2.51 10.25
C ILE A 48 4.49 3.39 10.45
N ASN A 49 5.66 2.79 10.34
CA ASN A 49 6.93 3.52 10.30
C ASN A 49 7.72 3.00 9.09
N PRO A 50 7.74 3.76 7.98
CA PRO A 50 8.40 3.30 6.75
C PRO A 50 9.92 3.37 6.79
N THR A 51 10.49 3.96 7.83
CA THR A 51 11.95 4.14 7.95
C THR A 51 12.68 2.80 7.96
N GLY A 52 13.73 2.69 7.15
CA GLY A 52 14.59 1.51 7.14
C GLY A 52 14.15 0.40 6.21
N TYR A 53 13.08 0.58 5.47
CA TYR A 53 12.65 -0.39 4.45
C TYR A 53 13.12 0.06 3.07
N ASP A 54 13.49 -0.91 2.24
CA ASP A 54 13.94 -0.66 0.86
C ASP A 54 12.75 -0.59 -0.10
N PHE A 55 11.68 -1.33 0.23
CA PHE A 55 10.54 -1.49 -0.66
C PHE A 55 9.27 -1.62 0.18
N VAL A 56 8.22 -0.91 -0.22
CA VAL A 56 6.90 -0.98 0.43
C VAL A 56 5.86 -1.44 -0.58
N TYR A 57 5.02 -2.38 -0.18
CA TYR A 57 3.99 -2.96 -1.02
C TYR A 57 2.62 -2.79 -0.37
N ILE A 58 1.64 -2.33 -1.18
CA ILE A 58 0.22 -2.28 -0.79
C ILE A 58 -0.58 -2.95 -1.89
N GLY A 59 -1.34 -3.98 -1.54
CA GLY A 59 -2.17 -4.73 -2.47
C GLY A 59 -3.54 -4.11 -2.67
N HIS A 60 -4.34 -4.77 -3.52
CA HIS A 60 -5.70 -4.38 -3.87
C HIS A 60 -6.70 -4.99 -2.90
N GLY A 61 -7.75 -4.26 -2.53
CA GLY A 61 -8.78 -4.75 -1.62
C GLY A 61 -10.19 -4.36 -2.01
N LYS A 62 -11.16 -4.89 -1.29
CA LYS A 62 -12.56 -4.50 -1.46
C LYS A 62 -12.75 -3.05 -1.02
N ALA A 63 -13.72 -2.36 -1.61
CA ALA A 63 -13.99 -0.95 -1.31
C ALA A 63 -14.21 -0.69 0.18
N ARG A 64 -14.95 -1.56 0.88
CA ARG A 64 -15.18 -1.42 2.32
C ARG A 64 -13.90 -1.55 3.14
N ASN A 65 -12.98 -2.41 2.70
CA ASN A 65 -11.70 -2.59 3.37
C ASN A 65 -10.80 -1.39 3.13
N LEU A 66 -10.81 -0.86 1.91
CA LEU A 66 -10.08 0.36 1.58
C LEU A 66 -10.59 1.55 2.42
N ALA A 67 -11.91 1.66 2.58
CA ALA A 67 -12.52 2.70 3.40
C ALA A 67 -12.08 2.59 4.87
N ALA A 68 -11.94 1.36 5.40
CA ALA A 68 -11.44 1.16 6.76
C ALA A 68 -9.96 1.52 6.90
N VAL A 69 -9.17 1.27 5.85
CA VAL A 69 -7.74 1.56 5.82
C VAL A 69 -7.45 3.05 5.74
N ALA A 70 -8.26 3.81 5.00
CA ALA A 70 -7.97 5.21 4.69
C ALA A 70 -7.71 6.10 5.91
N PRO A 71 -8.55 6.10 6.97
CA PRO A 71 -8.27 6.92 8.15
C PRO A 71 -7.00 6.51 8.88
N HIS A 72 -6.72 5.22 8.94
CA HIS A 72 -5.50 4.71 9.56
C HIS A 72 -4.26 5.16 8.78
N PHE A 73 -4.29 4.98 7.47
CA PHE A 73 -3.19 5.37 6.59
C PHE A 73 -2.93 6.88 6.64
N ALA A 74 -4.00 7.68 6.68
CA ALA A 74 -3.91 9.13 6.71
C ALA A 74 -3.16 9.66 7.93
N GLN A 75 -3.19 8.95 9.06
CA GLN A 75 -2.45 9.33 10.26
C GLN A 75 -0.94 9.38 10.02
N TYR A 76 -0.45 8.61 9.07
CA TYR A 76 0.99 8.48 8.80
C TYR A 76 1.41 9.18 7.51
N GLY A 77 0.56 10.06 6.99
CA GLY A 77 0.79 10.74 5.71
C GLY A 77 2.12 11.48 5.64
N GLU A 78 2.50 12.19 6.70
CA GLU A 78 3.76 12.93 6.76
C GLU A 78 4.98 12.01 6.67
N ALA A 79 4.98 10.93 7.45
CA ALA A 79 6.08 9.96 7.46
C ALA A 79 6.20 9.27 6.10
N ILE A 80 5.06 8.93 5.49
CA ILE A 80 5.01 8.29 4.19
C ILE A 80 5.53 9.23 3.11
N ARG A 81 5.08 10.49 3.12
CA ARG A 81 5.54 11.51 2.18
C ARG A 81 7.06 11.68 2.27
N THR A 82 7.59 11.81 3.49
CA THR A 82 9.01 11.98 3.72
C THR A 82 9.82 10.80 3.16
N ALA A 83 9.34 9.57 3.39
CA ALA A 83 10.01 8.36 2.89
C ALA A 83 10.03 8.31 1.35
N ILE A 84 8.92 8.64 0.71
CA ILE A 84 8.81 8.63 -0.76
C ILE A 84 9.69 9.73 -1.36
N GLU A 85 9.65 10.92 -0.81
CA GLU A 85 10.49 12.04 -1.27
C GLU A 85 11.98 11.77 -1.07
N GLY A 86 12.32 10.94 -0.09
CA GLY A 86 13.68 10.49 0.15
C GLY A 86 14.16 9.36 -0.77
N GLY A 87 13.32 8.90 -1.70
CA GLY A 87 13.70 7.90 -2.70
C GLY A 87 13.25 6.47 -2.38
N GLN A 88 12.47 6.25 -1.34
CA GLN A 88 11.96 4.91 -1.02
C GLN A 88 10.99 4.44 -2.11
N VAL A 89 11.11 3.17 -2.52
CA VAL A 89 10.29 2.59 -3.58
C VAL A 89 8.99 2.04 -2.99
N TRP A 90 7.86 2.47 -3.55
CA TRP A 90 6.53 2.01 -3.17
C TRP A 90 5.83 1.41 -4.37
N PHE A 91 5.35 0.18 -4.23
CA PHE A 91 4.56 -0.51 -5.25
C PHE A 91 3.12 -0.62 -4.75
N VAL A 92 2.21 0.07 -5.45
CA VAL A 92 0.82 0.19 -5.04
C VAL A 92 -0.06 -0.34 -6.17
N THR A 93 -0.93 -1.32 -5.86
CA THR A 93 -1.76 -1.95 -6.88
C THR A 93 -3.22 -1.60 -6.73
N GLY A 94 -3.94 -1.60 -7.86
CA GLY A 94 -5.38 -1.47 -7.91
C GLY A 94 -5.91 -0.22 -7.21
N ASN A 95 -6.96 -0.39 -6.40
CA ASN A 95 -7.63 0.71 -5.73
C ASN A 95 -6.84 1.32 -4.57
N ALA A 96 -5.76 0.68 -4.13
CA ALA A 96 -4.93 1.25 -3.07
C ALA A 96 -4.32 2.59 -3.46
N ARG A 97 -4.18 2.88 -4.75
CA ARG A 97 -3.72 4.18 -5.23
C ARG A 97 -4.57 5.35 -4.75
N GLU A 98 -5.84 5.10 -4.41
CA GLU A 98 -6.75 6.14 -3.89
C GLU A 98 -6.25 6.73 -2.57
N LEU A 99 -5.46 5.98 -1.82
CA LEU A 99 -4.90 6.42 -0.54
C LEU A 99 -3.88 7.55 -0.72
N PHE A 100 -3.33 7.72 -1.91
CA PHE A 100 -2.27 8.69 -2.20
C PHE A 100 -2.78 10.00 -2.81
N GLY A 101 -4.03 10.03 -3.23
CA GLY A 101 -4.68 11.24 -3.70
C GLY A 101 -5.15 12.12 -2.54
N GLN A 102 -5.93 13.14 -2.86
CA GLN A 102 -6.47 14.05 -1.84
C GLN A 102 -7.61 13.40 -1.06
N ARG A 103 -8.53 12.73 -1.75
CA ARG A 103 -9.66 12.02 -1.17
C ARG A 103 -10.26 11.09 -2.22
N PHE A 104 -11.13 10.19 -1.78
CA PHE A 104 -11.91 9.36 -2.70
C PHE A 104 -13.31 9.13 -2.13
N THR A 105 -14.26 8.84 -3.04
CA THR A 105 -15.65 8.57 -2.70
C THR A 105 -15.91 7.08 -2.84
N THR A 106 -16.51 6.47 -1.81
CA THR A 106 -16.86 5.05 -1.81
C THR A 106 -18.09 4.79 -2.66
N PRO A 107 -18.40 3.53 -3.05
CA PRO A 107 -19.62 3.20 -3.79
C PRO A 107 -20.90 3.59 -3.05
N THR A 108 -20.88 3.72 -1.72
CA THR A 108 -22.03 4.16 -0.93
C THR A 108 -22.11 5.67 -0.74
N GLY A 109 -21.19 6.42 -1.37
CA GLY A 109 -21.20 7.89 -1.34
C GLY A 109 -20.41 8.53 -0.22
N GLU A 110 -19.68 7.74 0.58
CA GLU A 110 -18.85 8.28 1.66
C GLU A 110 -17.55 8.86 1.11
N THR A 111 -17.10 9.97 1.67
CA THR A 111 -15.82 10.57 1.31
C THR A 111 -14.76 10.14 2.31
N MET A 112 -13.67 9.58 1.79
CA MET A 112 -12.56 9.08 2.61
C MET A 112 -11.30 9.90 2.33
N PRO A 113 -10.44 10.11 3.34
CA PRO A 113 -9.22 10.89 3.16
C PRO A 113 -8.14 10.13 2.42
N GLY A 114 -7.35 10.84 1.63
CA GLY A 114 -6.06 10.37 1.15
C GLY A 114 -4.95 11.15 1.84
N ILE A 115 -3.70 10.80 1.61
CA ILE A 115 -2.56 11.52 2.21
C ILE A 115 -2.18 12.79 1.44
N GLY A 116 -2.81 13.02 0.28
CA GLY A 116 -2.60 14.23 -0.51
C GLY A 116 -1.23 14.32 -1.19
N LEU A 117 -0.58 13.18 -1.44
CA LEU A 117 0.72 13.17 -2.11
C LEU A 117 0.58 13.62 -3.57
N PHE A 118 -0.49 13.21 -4.21
CA PHE A 118 -0.81 13.56 -5.60
C PHE A 118 -2.09 14.37 -5.67
N ASP A 119 -2.18 15.24 -6.67
CA ASP A 119 -3.33 16.13 -6.87
C ASP A 119 -4.40 15.46 -7.72
N TYR A 120 -5.03 14.42 -7.16
CA TYR A 120 -6.20 13.80 -7.78
C TYR A 120 -7.22 13.37 -6.72
N THR A 121 -8.45 13.19 -7.18
CA THR A 121 -9.52 12.61 -6.37
C THR A 121 -10.04 11.37 -7.08
N GLY A 122 -10.47 10.37 -6.30
CA GLY A 122 -10.96 9.12 -6.83
C GLY A 122 -12.42 8.90 -6.56
N VAL A 123 -13.04 8.05 -7.37
CA VAL A 123 -14.41 7.58 -7.15
C VAL A 123 -14.43 6.07 -7.34
N GLU A 124 -14.82 5.35 -6.28
CA GLU A 124 -15.02 3.92 -6.34
C GLU A 124 -16.43 3.62 -6.87
N THR A 125 -16.54 2.63 -7.73
CA THR A 125 -17.84 2.24 -8.29
C THR A 125 -18.08 0.75 -8.06
N ASN A 126 -19.36 0.35 -8.11
CA ASN A 126 -19.76 -1.06 -8.07
C ASN A 126 -19.68 -1.73 -9.44
N LYS A 127 -19.35 -0.99 -10.48
CA LYS A 127 -19.29 -1.51 -11.84
C LYS A 127 -17.98 -2.28 -12.05
N VAL A 128 -18.09 -3.41 -12.73
CA VAL A 128 -16.93 -4.17 -13.16
C VAL A 128 -16.66 -3.80 -14.62
N PHE A 129 -15.44 -3.35 -14.88
CA PHE A 129 -15.00 -3.05 -16.24
C PHE A 129 -14.12 -4.19 -16.75
N VAL A 130 -14.45 -4.69 -17.89
CA VAL A 130 -13.76 -5.81 -18.51
C VAL A 130 -12.94 -5.31 -19.71
#